data_bc288c0ad16b951db3b10bda07e652c4
#
_entry.id   bc288c0ad16b951db3b10bda07e652c4
#
_cell.length_a   1.000
_cell.length_b   1.000
_cell.length_c   1.000
_cell.angle_alpha   90.00
_cell.angle_beta   90.00
_cell.angle_gamma   90.00
#
_symmetry.space_group_name_H-M   'P 1'
#
loop_
_entity.id
_entity.type
_entity.pdbx_description
1 polymer ?
#
loop_
_entity_poly.entity_id
_entity_poly.type
_entity_poly.pdbx_seq_one_letter_code
_entity_poly.pdbx_strand_id
1 'polypeptide(L)'
;MSTNAFDPAPLRAQFPALSQNWEGHPLIFFDNPGGTQVPERVIEAVADYYRTSDANTGGAFITSKRTDRVIAEARQAMADLLNAPSPETIVFGPNMTTLTFSLARSFGDTLRPGDEIVVSTLEHDANVAPWKDLESQGAVLRVVDIRTEDGTLPVEAVAAQLSERTRLVAITHASNAIGTIPDVAAITSLAHKTGAMVYVDAVQYAPHGPIDVQALDCDFLACSAYKFFGPHVGILYGKAKLLTGIKPHKVRPASDAIPWRWETGTQNHEGLAGVTAAMSYLGEIGERFGGPWREEYAEKGYSGRRLTLKTAMRAIKEYEKTLSAHLLAGLSEFEWLRIYGLTDPARLDERVPTVAFTWPQLSPAQTAELLAARGICVWSGNYYALRLMERLGLEAHGGAVRVGLTHYNTHDEIDTLLSVLCDACVRSAPQKV
;
A
#
# COMPACT_ATOMS: atom_id res chain seq x y z
N MET A 1 27.52 -5.06 -19.57
CA MET A 1 26.45 -6.06 -19.40
C MET A 1 25.18 -5.45 -19.95
N SER A 2 24.49 -6.12 -20.86
CA SER A 2 23.21 -5.61 -21.42
C SER A 2 22.23 -5.42 -20.26
N THR A 3 21.83 -4.18 -20.00
CA THR A 3 20.73 -3.87 -19.07
C THR A 3 19.46 -4.41 -19.72
N ASN A 4 19.01 -5.60 -19.32
CA ASN A 4 17.70 -6.08 -19.76
C ASN A 4 16.67 -5.05 -19.31
N ALA A 5 16.02 -4.39 -20.29
CA ALA A 5 14.87 -3.54 -20.01
C ALA A 5 13.81 -4.37 -19.24
N PHE A 6 13.08 -3.74 -18.34
CA PHE A 6 12.01 -4.42 -17.60
C PHE A 6 10.96 -4.93 -18.60
N ASP A 7 10.78 -6.24 -18.65
CA ASP A 7 9.78 -6.90 -19.50
C ASP A 7 8.66 -7.47 -18.62
N PRO A 8 7.44 -6.92 -18.66
CA PRO A 8 6.33 -7.40 -17.87
C PRO A 8 5.74 -8.73 -18.37
N ALA A 9 5.95 -9.12 -19.64
CA ALA A 9 5.25 -10.25 -20.25
C ALA A 9 5.47 -11.58 -19.51
N PRO A 10 6.71 -12.02 -19.17
CA PRO A 10 6.93 -13.27 -18.44
C PRO A 10 6.47 -13.20 -16.98
N LEU A 11 6.34 -12.00 -16.40
CA LEU A 11 5.78 -11.80 -15.07
C LEU A 11 4.25 -11.89 -15.11
N ARG A 12 3.63 -11.20 -16.07
CA ARG A 12 2.18 -11.20 -16.29
C ARG A 12 1.63 -12.61 -16.51
N ALA A 13 2.34 -13.45 -17.23
CA ALA A 13 1.97 -14.85 -17.49
C ALA A 13 1.82 -15.70 -16.22
N GLN A 14 2.34 -15.25 -15.09
CA GLN A 14 2.23 -15.94 -13.78
C GLN A 14 0.92 -15.61 -13.06
N PHE A 15 0.09 -14.69 -13.57
CA PHE A 15 -1.17 -14.25 -12.95
C PHE A 15 -2.37 -14.80 -13.71
N PRO A 16 -3.01 -15.90 -13.26
CA PRO A 16 -4.12 -16.55 -13.99
C PRO A 16 -5.29 -15.60 -14.27
N ALA A 17 -5.59 -14.71 -13.33
CA ALA A 17 -6.70 -13.78 -13.47
C ALA A 17 -6.52 -12.78 -14.61
N LEU A 18 -5.29 -12.47 -15.04
CA LEU A 18 -5.00 -11.52 -16.11
C LEU A 18 -5.19 -12.13 -17.52
N SER A 19 -5.43 -13.43 -17.63
CA SER A 19 -5.74 -14.12 -18.90
C SER A 19 -7.24 -14.25 -19.20
N GLN A 20 -8.08 -13.70 -18.33
CA GLN A 20 -9.53 -13.79 -18.47
C GLN A 20 -10.07 -12.82 -19.53
N ASN A 21 -11.26 -13.15 -20.05
CA ASN A 21 -12.02 -12.30 -20.94
C ASN A 21 -13.39 -12.01 -20.34
N TRP A 22 -13.90 -10.82 -20.59
CA TRP A 22 -15.24 -10.39 -20.24
C TRP A 22 -15.99 -9.89 -21.47
N GLU A 23 -17.11 -10.51 -21.81
CA GLU A 23 -17.97 -10.14 -22.97
C GLU A 23 -17.20 -9.99 -24.31
N GLY A 24 -16.18 -10.83 -24.50
CA GLY A 24 -15.35 -10.81 -25.72
C GLY A 24 -14.17 -9.85 -25.67
N HIS A 25 -13.96 -9.11 -24.57
CA HIS A 25 -12.83 -8.21 -24.35
C HIS A 25 -11.80 -8.84 -23.40
N PRO A 26 -10.49 -8.76 -23.69
CA PRO A 26 -9.47 -9.10 -22.70
C PRO A 26 -9.63 -8.27 -21.42
N LEU A 27 -9.42 -8.89 -20.26
CA LEU A 27 -9.51 -8.20 -19.00
C LEU A 27 -8.25 -7.31 -18.79
N ILE A 28 -8.46 -6.01 -18.62
CA ILE A 28 -7.45 -5.03 -18.26
C ILE A 28 -7.69 -4.62 -16.82
N PHE A 29 -6.77 -4.96 -15.91
CA PHE A 29 -6.96 -4.76 -14.48
C PHE A 29 -6.21 -3.51 -13.99
N PHE A 30 -6.95 -2.43 -13.74
CA PHE A 30 -6.45 -1.15 -13.25
C PHE A 30 -6.97 -0.78 -11.86
N ASP A 31 -7.68 -1.68 -11.17
CA ASP A 31 -8.05 -1.46 -9.77
C ASP A 31 -7.03 -2.06 -8.78
N ASN A 32 -5.74 -1.97 -9.10
CA ASN A 32 -4.67 -2.44 -8.23
C ASN A 32 -4.65 -1.76 -6.85
N PRO A 33 -5.00 -0.47 -6.70
CA PRO A 33 -5.13 0.13 -5.37
C PRO A 33 -6.25 -0.48 -4.52
N GLY A 34 -7.25 -1.12 -5.11
CA GLY A 34 -8.28 -1.92 -4.45
C GLY A 34 -7.72 -3.25 -3.93
N GLY A 35 -6.83 -3.86 -4.70
CA GLY A 35 -6.12 -5.11 -4.41
C GLY A 35 -5.48 -5.65 -5.68
N THR A 36 -4.21 -6.09 -5.61
CA THR A 36 -3.51 -6.64 -6.77
C THR A 36 -4.00 -8.05 -7.09
N GLN A 37 -3.74 -8.50 -8.32
CA GLN A 37 -3.91 -9.91 -8.67
C GLN A 37 -2.81 -10.75 -7.99
N VAL A 38 -3.02 -12.07 -7.96
CA VAL A 38 -2.18 -13.02 -7.21
C VAL A 38 -1.50 -13.98 -8.19
N PRO A 39 -0.18 -14.15 -8.13
CA PRO A 39 0.52 -15.10 -9.00
C PRO A 39 0.26 -16.55 -8.58
N GLU A 40 0.28 -17.48 -9.55
CA GLU A 40 0.00 -18.91 -9.37
C GLU A 40 0.74 -19.52 -8.19
N ARG A 41 2.02 -19.20 -8.01
CA ARG A 41 2.82 -19.72 -6.89
C ARG A 41 2.28 -19.37 -5.50
N VAL A 42 1.55 -18.26 -5.38
CA VAL A 42 0.91 -17.87 -4.11
C VAL A 42 -0.35 -18.70 -3.89
N ILE A 43 -1.13 -18.94 -4.94
CA ILE A 43 -2.32 -19.80 -4.91
C ILE A 43 -1.91 -21.22 -4.48
N GLU A 44 -0.89 -21.78 -5.13
CA GLU A 44 -0.37 -23.12 -4.81
C GLU A 44 0.21 -23.20 -3.39
N ALA A 45 0.93 -22.17 -2.92
CA ALA A 45 1.48 -22.18 -1.56
C ALA A 45 0.37 -22.23 -0.49
N VAL A 46 -0.73 -21.52 -0.70
CA VAL A 46 -1.92 -21.57 0.17
C VAL A 46 -2.55 -22.96 0.12
N ALA A 47 -2.76 -23.52 -1.09
CA ALA A 47 -3.33 -24.84 -1.28
C ALA A 47 -2.45 -25.95 -0.66
N ASP A 48 -1.14 -25.86 -0.84
CA ASP A 48 -0.17 -26.86 -0.31
C ASP A 48 -0.08 -26.81 1.22
N TYR A 49 -0.25 -25.64 1.83
CA TYR A 49 -0.35 -25.56 3.28
C TYR A 49 -1.49 -26.46 3.81
N TYR A 50 -2.69 -26.34 3.24
CA TYR A 50 -3.83 -27.17 3.62
C TYR A 50 -3.60 -28.66 3.33
N ARG A 51 -2.95 -29.01 2.23
CA ARG A 51 -2.66 -30.41 1.87
C ARG A 51 -1.65 -31.08 2.82
N THR A 52 -0.74 -30.30 3.41
CA THR A 52 0.47 -30.90 4.03
C THR A 52 0.74 -30.47 5.47
N SER A 53 0.20 -29.33 5.93
CA SER A 53 0.70 -28.68 7.13
C SER A 53 -0.37 -28.16 8.09
N ASP A 54 -1.66 -28.27 7.71
CA ASP A 54 -2.75 -27.68 8.49
C ASP A 54 -2.80 -28.20 9.94
N ALA A 55 -2.28 -27.37 10.86
CA ALA A 55 -2.22 -27.65 12.30
C ALA A 55 -1.97 -26.37 13.09
N ASN A 56 -2.32 -26.39 14.38
CA ASN A 56 -1.93 -25.33 15.29
C ASN A 56 -0.43 -25.42 15.66
N THR A 57 0.11 -24.37 16.21
CA THR A 57 1.53 -24.15 16.54
C THR A 57 1.96 -24.84 17.83
N GLY A 58 3.28 -25.06 18.00
CA GLY A 58 3.90 -25.51 19.26
C GLY A 58 3.72 -26.99 19.60
N GLY A 59 3.10 -27.80 18.70
CA GLY A 59 2.92 -29.24 18.92
C GLY A 59 4.17 -30.04 18.57
N ALA A 60 4.32 -31.20 19.23
CA ALA A 60 5.45 -32.09 19.02
C ALA A 60 5.40 -32.88 17.69
N PHE A 61 4.26 -32.88 17.00
CA PHE A 61 3.99 -33.64 15.79
C PHE A 61 4.31 -32.85 14.51
N ILE A 62 4.44 -33.59 13.38
CA ILE A 62 5.05 -33.10 12.15
C ILE A 62 4.33 -31.89 11.52
N THR A 63 2.99 -31.92 11.48
CA THR A 63 2.22 -30.81 10.85
C THR A 63 2.35 -29.51 11.64
N SER A 64 2.30 -29.59 12.99
CA SER A 64 2.54 -28.42 13.84
C SER A 64 3.95 -27.83 13.65
N LYS A 65 4.98 -28.68 13.57
CA LYS A 65 6.35 -28.24 13.29
C LYS A 65 6.51 -27.60 11.90
N ARG A 66 5.69 -28.02 10.92
CA ARG A 66 5.64 -27.37 9.60
C ARG A 66 4.99 -26.01 9.69
N THR A 67 3.89 -25.87 10.43
CA THR A 67 3.24 -24.59 10.71
C THR A 67 4.19 -23.61 11.40
N ASP A 68 4.93 -24.04 12.43
CA ASP A 68 5.93 -23.20 13.10
C ASP A 68 6.97 -22.66 12.11
N ARG A 69 7.42 -23.49 11.15
CA ARG A 69 8.36 -23.06 10.09
C ARG A 69 7.73 -22.07 9.11
N VAL A 70 6.48 -22.28 8.70
CA VAL A 70 5.75 -21.36 7.82
C VAL A 70 5.65 -19.97 8.46
N ILE A 71 5.30 -19.90 9.74
CA ILE A 71 5.20 -18.63 10.47
C ILE A 71 6.57 -17.95 10.58
N ALA A 72 7.61 -18.69 10.96
CA ALA A 72 8.96 -18.14 11.10
C ALA A 72 9.50 -17.61 9.76
N GLU A 73 9.28 -18.34 8.66
CA GLU A 73 9.72 -17.94 7.32
C GLU A 73 8.97 -16.72 6.80
N ALA A 74 7.64 -16.67 6.97
CA ALA A 74 6.86 -15.49 6.58
C ALA A 74 7.30 -14.24 7.35
N ARG A 75 7.59 -14.39 8.63
CA ARG A 75 8.05 -13.31 9.50
C ARG A 75 9.43 -12.78 9.08
N GLN A 76 10.36 -13.71 8.78
CA GLN A 76 11.67 -13.35 8.25
C GLN A 76 11.55 -12.69 6.86
N ALA A 77 10.69 -13.21 5.98
CA ALA A 77 10.48 -12.67 4.65
C ALA A 77 9.95 -11.22 4.68
N MET A 78 9.01 -10.94 5.58
CA MET A 78 8.50 -9.58 5.77
C MET A 78 9.54 -8.65 6.42
N ALA A 79 10.34 -9.15 7.37
CA ALA A 79 11.45 -8.39 7.93
C ALA A 79 12.48 -8.02 6.85
N ASP A 80 12.72 -8.89 5.89
CA ASP A 80 13.63 -8.63 4.78
C ASP A 80 13.06 -7.62 3.78
N LEU A 81 11.76 -7.69 3.45
CA LEU A 81 11.10 -6.71 2.58
C LEU A 81 11.16 -5.30 3.17
N LEU A 82 10.82 -5.16 4.45
CA LEU A 82 10.72 -3.88 5.15
C LEU A 82 12.09 -3.36 5.66
N ASN A 83 13.15 -4.15 5.55
CA ASN A 83 14.44 -3.92 6.22
C ASN A 83 14.28 -3.77 7.76
N ALA A 84 13.40 -4.56 8.35
CA ALA A 84 13.25 -4.56 9.80
C ALA A 84 14.47 -5.17 10.48
N PRO A 85 14.89 -4.69 11.67
CA PRO A 85 16.10 -5.15 12.35
C PRO A 85 16.01 -6.61 12.84
N SER A 86 14.79 -7.08 13.14
CA SER A 86 14.54 -8.45 13.60
C SER A 86 13.15 -8.93 13.12
N PRO A 87 12.97 -10.22 12.79
CA PRO A 87 11.66 -10.78 12.51
C PRO A 87 10.69 -10.66 13.69
N GLU A 88 11.16 -10.57 14.92
CA GLU A 88 10.34 -10.37 16.11
C GLU A 88 9.63 -9.00 16.14
N THR A 89 10.05 -8.05 15.30
CA THR A 89 9.41 -6.76 15.14
C THR A 89 8.25 -6.76 14.14
N ILE A 90 7.93 -7.91 13.56
CA ILE A 90 6.84 -8.11 12.60
C ILE A 90 5.67 -8.80 13.30
N VAL A 91 4.51 -8.19 13.28
CA VAL A 91 3.24 -8.69 13.83
C VAL A 91 2.29 -8.97 12.68
N PHE A 92 1.63 -10.12 12.70
CA PHE A 92 0.60 -10.48 11.72
C PHE A 92 -0.81 -10.27 12.26
N GLY A 93 -1.75 -10.04 11.34
CA GLY A 93 -3.17 -9.93 11.64
C GLY A 93 -4.02 -10.06 10.37
N PRO A 94 -5.36 -9.94 10.47
CA PRO A 94 -6.23 -10.13 9.33
C PRO A 94 -6.00 -9.11 8.20
N ASN A 95 -5.74 -7.87 8.54
CA ASN A 95 -5.45 -6.74 7.62
C ASN A 95 -4.88 -5.56 8.40
N MET A 96 -4.38 -4.55 7.68
CA MET A 96 -3.85 -3.32 8.28
C MET A 96 -4.88 -2.64 9.18
N THR A 97 -6.11 -2.46 8.74
CA THR A 97 -7.17 -1.76 9.48
C THR A 97 -7.39 -2.36 10.87
N THR A 98 -7.51 -3.69 10.96
CA THR A 98 -7.66 -4.40 12.24
C THR A 98 -6.44 -4.25 13.14
N LEU A 99 -5.23 -4.28 12.56
CA LEU A 99 -3.98 -4.07 13.31
C LEU A 99 -3.89 -2.63 13.83
N THR A 100 -4.29 -1.64 13.02
CA THR A 100 -4.31 -0.23 13.43
C THR A 100 -5.29 0.00 14.59
N PHE A 101 -6.51 -0.55 14.52
CA PHE A 101 -7.46 -0.49 15.65
C PHE A 101 -6.93 -1.17 16.90
N SER A 102 -6.26 -2.32 16.76
CA SER A 102 -5.65 -3.03 17.89
C SER A 102 -4.55 -2.21 18.55
N LEU A 103 -3.67 -1.61 17.74
CA LEU A 103 -2.61 -0.73 18.23
C LEU A 103 -3.20 0.55 18.85
N ALA A 104 -4.17 1.20 18.19
CA ALA A 104 -4.79 2.43 18.66
C ALA A 104 -5.44 2.26 20.06
N ARG A 105 -6.18 1.17 20.27
CA ARG A 105 -6.76 0.86 21.59
C ARG A 105 -5.69 0.75 22.69
N SER A 106 -4.62 0.01 22.41
CA SER A 106 -3.52 -0.18 23.36
C SER A 106 -2.71 1.11 23.58
N PHE A 107 -2.57 1.92 22.54
CA PHE A 107 -1.93 3.23 22.60
C PHE A 107 -2.78 4.23 23.39
N GLY A 108 -4.09 4.20 23.20
CA GLY A 108 -5.06 5.04 23.93
C GLY A 108 -4.91 4.94 25.44
N ASP A 109 -4.64 3.74 25.97
CA ASP A 109 -4.40 3.53 27.42
C ASP A 109 -3.18 4.29 27.95
N THR A 110 -2.30 4.80 27.07
CA THR A 110 -1.11 5.59 27.43
C THR A 110 -1.35 7.10 27.39
N LEU A 111 -2.46 7.55 26.78
CA LEU A 111 -2.77 8.96 26.56
C LEU A 111 -3.37 9.62 27.80
N ARG A 112 -3.21 10.94 27.85
CA ARG A 112 -3.84 11.84 28.81
C ARG A 112 -4.79 12.78 28.08
N PRO A 113 -5.85 13.27 28.73
CA PRO A 113 -6.71 14.28 28.14
C PRO A 113 -5.90 15.49 27.65
N GLY A 114 -6.14 15.90 26.41
CA GLY A 114 -5.43 16.97 25.73
C GLY A 114 -4.15 16.55 24.99
N ASP A 115 -3.73 15.27 25.06
CA ASP A 115 -2.69 14.75 24.17
C ASP A 115 -3.17 14.77 22.72
N GLU A 116 -2.28 15.07 21.79
CA GLU A 116 -2.61 15.32 20.40
C GLU A 116 -2.13 14.19 19.48
N ILE A 117 -2.98 13.86 18.51
CA ILE A 117 -2.67 12.93 17.42
C ILE A 117 -2.79 13.70 16.10
N VAL A 118 -1.76 13.67 15.29
CA VAL A 118 -1.72 14.37 14.00
C VAL A 118 -1.95 13.36 12.87
N VAL A 119 -2.92 13.66 11.99
CA VAL A 119 -3.19 12.94 10.74
C VAL A 119 -3.21 13.91 9.57
N SER A 120 -3.20 13.42 8.33
CA SER A 120 -3.35 14.30 7.17
C SER A 120 -4.69 14.13 6.43
N THR A 121 -4.99 15.08 5.55
CA THR A 121 -6.12 14.98 4.61
C THR A 121 -5.92 13.86 3.57
N LEU A 122 -4.67 13.42 3.33
CA LEU A 122 -4.35 12.37 2.36
C LEU A 122 -4.70 10.95 2.83
N GLU A 123 -5.02 10.77 4.11
CA GLU A 123 -5.14 9.44 4.71
C GLU A 123 -6.30 8.63 4.15
N HIS A 124 -6.08 7.31 3.97
CA HIS A 124 -7.17 6.35 3.97
C HIS A 124 -7.83 6.36 5.35
N ASP A 125 -9.15 6.22 5.42
CA ASP A 125 -9.89 6.34 6.69
C ASP A 125 -9.49 5.27 7.73
N ALA A 126 -8.93 4.14 7.30
CA ALA A 126 -8.31 3.16 8.19
C ALA A 126 -7.10 3.70 8.97
N ASN A 127 -6.48 4.80 8.50
CA ASN A 127 -5.44 5.54 9.22
C ASN A 127 -5.97 6.85 9.86
N VAL A 128 -7.27 7.01 9.94
CA VAL A 128 -7.92 8.15 10.62
C VAL A 128 -8.85 7.66 11.73
N ALA A 129 -9.82 6.81 11.40
CA ALA A 129 -10.88 6.38 12.30
C ALA A 129 -10.35 5.76 13.61
N PRO A 130 -9.34 4.86 13.62
CA PRO A 130 -8.83 4.29 14.86
C PRO A 130 -8.25 5.33 15.83
N TRP A 131 -7.64 6.37 15.29
CA TRP A 131 -7.06 7.47 16.08
C TRP A 131 -8.12 8.45 16.53
N LYS A 132 -9.12 8.73 15.69
CA LYS A 132 -10.27 9.57 16.00
C LYS A 132 -11.11 8.99 17.16
N ASP A 133 -11.27 7.68 17.24
CA ASP A 133 -11.99 7.02 18.32
C ASP A 133 -11.41 7.37 19.71
N LEU A 134 -10.11 7.73 19.77
CA LEU A 134 -9.44 8.13 21.01
C LEU A 134 -9.86 9.52 21.50
N GLU A 135 -10.58 10.32 20.70
CA GLU A 135 -11.20 11.57 21.16
C GLU A 135 -12.19 11.32 22.31
N SER A 136 -12.83 10.14 22.31
CA SER A 136 -13.70 9.70 23.40
C SER A 136 -12.96 9.54 24.75
N GLN A 137 -11.64 9.39 24.71
CA GLN A 137 -10.75 9.31 25.88
C GLN A 137 -10.07 10.65 26.19
N GLY A 138 -10.41 11.72 25.45
CA GLY A 138 -9.90 13.07 25.65
C GLY A 138 -8.69 13.42 24.80
N ALA A 139 -8.28 12.57 23.84
CA ALA A 139 -7.28 12.93 22.83
C ALA A 139 -7.82 14.02 21.89
N VAL A 140 -6.93 14.78 21.25
CA VAL A 140 -7.27 15.82 20.28
C VAL A 140 -6.71 15.42 18.91
N LEU A 141 -7.58 15.23 17.93
CA LEU A 141 -7.15 14.95 16.57
C LEU A 141 -6.82 16.26 15.83
N ARG A 142 -5.59 16.38 15.33
CA ARG A 142 -5.14 17.47 14.47
C ARG A 142 -5.06 16.98 13.03
N VAL A 143 -5.64 17.71 12.09
CA VAL A 143 -5.64 17.35 10.67
C VAL A 143 -4.80 18.34 9.89
N VAL A 144 -3.77 17.84 9.21
CA VAL A 144 -2.93 18.63 8.32
C VAL A 144 -3.55 18.66 6.93
N ASP A 145 -3.70 19.85 6.36
CA ASP A 145 -4.26 20.02 5.03
C ASP A 145 -3.20 19.85 3.93
N ILE A 146 -3.66 19.50 2.75
CA ILE A 146 -2.86 19.40 1.53
C ILE A 146 -2.86 20.72 0.75
N ARG A 147 -1.94 20.83 -0.20
CA ARG A 147 -2.09 21.79 -1.31
C ARG A 147 -3.09 21.21 -2.30
N THR A 148 -4.20 21.90 -2.50
CA THR A 148 -5.29 21.42 -3.40
C THR A 148 -4.93 21.46 -4.87
N GLU A 149 -3.94 22.27 -5.23
CA GLU A 149 -3.47 22.48 -6.60
C GLU A 149 -2.79 21.24 -7.17
N ASP A 150 -2.00 20.56 -6.36
CA ASP A 150 -1.20 19.40 -6.77
C ASP A 150 -1.36 18.17 -5.86
N GLY A 151 -2.19 18.25 -4.82
CA GLY A 151 -2.44 17.17 -3.88
C GLY A 151 -1.23 16.81 -3.01
N THR A 152 -0.24 17.69 -2.88
CA THR A 152 0.95 17.43 -2.04
C THR A 152 0.70 17.79 -0.58
N LEU A 153 1.43 17.13 0.32
CA LEU A 153 1.45 17.39 1.75
C LEU A 153 2.76 18.09 2.12
N PRO A 154 2.76 19.42 2.36
CA PRO A 154 3.98 20.11 2.74
C PRO A 154 4.48 19.70 4.12
N VAL A 155 5.78 19.45 4.24
CA VAL A 155 6.42 19.11 5.53
C VAL A 155 6.22 20.24 6.56
N GLU A 156 6.23 21.50 6.10
CA GLU A 156 6.02 22.68 6.94
C GLU A 156 4.59 22.73 7.50
N ALA A 157 3.60 22.24 6.75
CA ALA A 157 2.22 22.17 7.22
C ALA A 157 2.08 21.14 8.36
N VAL A 158 2.81 20.01 8.27
CA VAL A 158 2.89 19.05 9.37
C VAL A 158 3.60 19.68 10.57
N ALA A 159 4.73 20.32 10.37
CA ALA A 159 5.50 20.97 11.43
C ALA A 159 4.66 21.98 12.21
N ALA A 160 3.79 22.74 11.54
CA ALA A 160 2.90 23.74 12.15
C ALA A 160 1.82 23.14 13.07
N GLN A 161 1.52 21.83 12.96
CA GLN A 161 0.56 21.12 13.80
C GLN A 161 1.24 20.38 14.97
N LEU A 162 2.56 20.30 15.01
CA LEU A 162 3.29 19.63 16.08
C LEU A 162 3.41 20.54 17.32
N SER A 163 3.22 19.94 18.49
CA SER A 163 3.40 20.59 19.80
C SER A 163 4.02 19.64 20.82
N GLU A 164 4.35 20.14 22.01
CA GLU A 164 4.81 19.29 23.13
C GLU A 164 3.75 18.28 23.61
N ARG A 165 2.49 18.45 23.22
CA ARG A 165 1.39 17.52 23.49
C ARG A 165 1.20 16.48 22.39
N THR A 166 1.85 16.62 21.24
CA THR A 166 1.76 15.63 20.19
C THR A 166 2.39 14.32 20.65
N ARG A 167 1.62 13.22 20.58
CA ARG A 167 2.05 11.87 20.97
C ARG A 167 2.24 10.95 19.78
N LEU A 168 1.49 11.20 18.71
CA LEU A 168 1.54 10.38 17.49
C LEU A 168 1.33 11.25 16.25
N VAL A 169 2.09 10.96 15.21
CA VAL A 169 1.82 11.38 13.83
C VAL A 169 1.49 10.12 13.03
N ALA A 170 0.26 10.01 12.53
CA ALA A 170 -0.15 8.92 11.66
C ALA A 170 -0.26 9.43 10.22
N ILE A 171 0.61 8.90 9.34
CA ILE A 171 0.80 9.42 7.99
C ILE A 171 0.83 8.31 6.96
N THR A 172 0.21 8.53 5.80
CA THR A 172 0.31 7.60 4.66
C THR A 172 1.67 7.71 3.99
N HIS A 173 2.22 6.57 3.52
CA HIS A 173 3.42 6.56 2.69
C HIS A 173 3.11 6.90 1.22
N ALA A 174 1.89 6.61 0.76
CA ALA A 174 1.37 7.06 -0.52
C ALA A 174 -0.17 7.12 -0.48
N SER A 175 -0.73 8.14 -1.10
CA SER A 175 -2.19 8.28 -1.23
C SER A 175 -2.76 7.16 -2.12
N ASN A 176 -3.74 6.44 -1.60
CA ASN A 176 -4.48 5.41 -2.34
C ASN A 176 -5.45 5.99 -3.37
N ALA A 177 -5.69 7.31 -3.36
CA ALA A 177 -6.59 7.98 -4.27
C ALA A 177 -5.87 8.70 -5.41
N ILE A 178 -4.87 9.53 -5.10
CA ILE A 178 -4.19 10.42 -6.06
C ILE A 178 -2.71 10.10 -6.27
N GLY A 179 -2.19 9.11 -5.55
CA GLY A 179 -0.83 8.59 -5.72
C GLY A 179 0.29 9.40 -5.06
N THR A 180 0.04 10.56 -4.51
CA THR A 180 1.06 11.42 -3.86
C THR A 180 1.83 10.68 -2.77
N ILE A 181 3.17 10.83 -2.77
CA ILE A 181 4.09 10.31 -1.76
C ILE A 181 4.55 11.49 -0.88
N PRO A 182 4.15 11.57 0.40
CA PRO A 182 4.72 12.54 1.35
C PRO A 182 6.17 12.23 1.70
N ASP A 183 6.92 13.23 2.13
CA ASP A 183 8.28 13.04 2.67
C ASP A 183 8.19 12.48 4.11
N VAL A 184 7.94 11.17 4.20
CA VAL A 184 7.76 10.47 5.49
C VAL A 184 9.02 10.58 6.36
N ALA A 185 10.23 10.56 5.77
CA ALA A 185 11.47 10.65 6.54
C ALA A 185 11.64 12.03 7.21
N ALA A 186 11.38 13.11 6.46
CA ALA A 186 11.40 14.46 7.02
C ALA A 186 10.32 14.66 8.09
N ILE A 187 9.10 14.16 7.86
CA ILE A 187 8.00 14.20 8.81
C ILE A 187 8.36 13.44 10.10
N THR A 188 8.95 12.23 9.96
CA THR A 188 9.40 11.44 11.11
C THR A 188 10.45 12.19 11.94
N SER A 189 11.44 12.78 11.27
CA SER A 189 12.47 13.56 11.95
C SER A 189 11.90 14.76 12.73
N LEU A 190 10.88 15.43 12.19
CA LEU A 190 10.22 16.54 12.87
C LEU A 190 9.37 16.06 14.05
N ALA A 191 8.60 15.00 13.90
CA ALA A 191 7.78 14.42 14.95
C ALA A 191 8.64 13.98 16.15
N HIS A 192 9.77 13.32 15.90
CA HIS A 192 10.68 12.87 16.96
C HIS A 192 11.30 14.03 17.76
N LYS A 193 11.49 15.22 17.15
CA LYS A 193 11.96 16.42 17.88
C LYS A 193 10.98 16.89 18.94
N THR A 194 9.68 16.60 18.79
CA THR A 194 8.66 16.91 19.81
C THR A 194 8.39 15.74 20.76
N GLY A 195 9.05 14.60 20.55
CA GLY A 195 8.83 13.37 21.30
C GLY A 195 7.63 12.55 20.85
N ALA A 196 7.01 12.90 19.72
CA ALA A 196 5.90 12.17 19.14
C ALA A 196 6.40 10.90 18.40
N MET A 197 5.63 9.81 18.50
CA MET A 197 5.83 8.61 17.70
C MET A 197 5.28 8.80 16.29
N VAL A 198 5.75 7.98 15.33
CA VAL A 198 5.28 7.99 13.94
C VAL A 198 4.75 6.63 13.53
N TYR A 199 3.49 6.60 13.10
CA TYR A 199 2.82 5.47 12.48
C TYR A 199 2.68 5.71 10.98
N VAL A 200 3.19 4.80 10.17
CA VAL A 200 3.16 4.89 8.70
C VAL A 200 2.18 3.88 8.11
N ASP A 201 1.18 4.36 7.39
CA ASP A 201 0.35 3.52 6.52
C ASP A 201 1.05 3.33 5.18
N ALA A 202 1.68 2.17 4.98
CA ALA A 202 2.38 1.84 3.74
C ALA A 202 1.57 0.91 2.83
N VAL A 203 0.27 0.74 3.07
CA VAL A 203 -0.58 -0.18 2.29
C VAL A 203 -0.50 0.11 0.81
N GLN A 204 -0.65 1.38 0.42
CA GLN A 204 -0.61 1.78 -0.99
C GLN A 204 0.81 1.84 -1.56
N TYR A 205 1.82 2.11 -0.74
CA TYR A 205 3.21 2.20 -1.22
C TYR A 205 3.89 0.85 -1.39
N ALA A 206 3.50 -0.16 -0.60
CA ALA A 206 4.19 -1.46 -0.51
C ALA A 206 4.40 -2.18 -1.86
N PRO A 207 3.49 -2.15 -2.85
CA PRO A 207 3.73 -2.76 -4.17
C PRO A 207 4.63 -1.94 -5.09
N HIS A 208 4.88 -0.65 -4.81
CA HIS A 208 5.40 0.33 -5.77
C HIS A 208 6.85 0.75 -5.56
N GLY A 209 7.44 0.47 -4.40
CA GLY A 209 8.80 0.90 -4.16
C GLY A 209 9.45 0.28 -2.92
N PRO A 210 10.77 0.42 -2.77
CA PRO A 210 11.50 -0.13 -1.63
C PRO A 210 11.14 0.59 -0.33
N ILE A 211 10.72 -0.17 0.67
CA ILE A 211 10.50 0.33 2.03
C ILE A 211 11.72 0.01 2.91
N ASP A 212 12.16 0.96 3.70
CA ASP A 212 13.22 0.78 4.69
C ASP A 212 12.80 1.44 6.00
N VAL A 213 12.31 0.64 6.93
CA VAL A 213 11.81 1.14 8.22
C VAL A 213 12.93 1.74 9.10
N GLN A 214 14.19 1.32 8.88
CA GLN A 214 15.33 1.86 9.60
C GLN A 214 15.72 3.23 9.04
N ALA A 215 15.71 3.40 7.72
CA ALA A 215 15.98 4.69 7.08
C ALA A 215 14.86 5.71 7.31
N LEU A 216 13.59 5.26 7.31
CA LEU A 216 12.44 6.09 7.67
C LEU A 216 12.43 6.46 9.16
N ASP A 217 13.11 5.66 10.00
CA ASP A 217 13.11 5.74 11.46
C ASP A 217 11.68 5.76 12.07
N CYS A 218 10.69 5.24 11.35
CA CYS A 218 9.31 5.20 11.84
C CYS A 218 9.18 4.25 13.04
N ASP A 219 8.25 4.55 13.94
CA ASP A 219 8.02 3.76 15.14
C ASP A 219 7.12 2.55 14.86
N PHE A 220 6.17 2.73 13.96
CA PHE A 220 5.30 1.69 13.43
C PHE A 220 5.11 1.87 11.92
N LEU A 221 4.94 0.76 11.21
CA LEU A 221 4.54 0.77 9.81
C LEU A 221 3.61 -0.40 9.55
N ALA A 222 2.48 -0.15 8.89
CA ALA A 222 1.55 -1.21 8.52
C ALA A 222 1.33 -1.31 7.01
N CYS A 223 1.11 -2.54 6.56
CA CYS A 223 0.70 -2.85 5.20
C CYS A 223 -0.20 -4.11 5.17
N SER A 224 -0.71 -4.46 3.99
CA SER A 224 -1.54 -5.65 3.77
C SER A 224 -1.07 -6.39 2.53
N ALA A 225 -0.84 -7.70 2.63
CA ALA A 225 -0.20 -8.48 1.57
C ALA A 225 -1.02 -8.52 0.27
N TYR A 226 -2.35 -8.44 0.34
CA TYR A 226 -3.21 -8.40 -0.84
C TYR A 226 -3.01 -7.17 -1.74
N LYS A 227 -2.24 -6.17 -1.29
CA LYS A 227 -1.83 -5.03 -2.10
C LYS A 227 -0.52 -5.26 -2.84
N PHE A 228 0.30 -6.22 -2.38
CA PHE A 228 1.57 -6.58 -3.00
C PHE A 228 1.63 -8.08 -3.36
N PHE A 229 0.64 -8.50 -4.17
CA PHE A 229 0.55 -9.80 -4.86
C PHE A 229 0.35 -11.01 -3.93
N GLY A 230 0.02 -10.78 -2.65
CA GLY A 230 -0.18 -11.80 -1.63
C GLY A 230 -1.64 -12.00 -1.22
N PRO A 231 -1.92 -12.84 -0.23
CA PRO A 231 -3.25 -13.08 0.31
C PRO A 231 -3.68 -11.98 1.31
N HIS A 232 -4.92 -12.09 1.82
CA HIS A 232 -5.44 -11.19 2.85
C HIS A 232 -4.77 -11.46 4.21
N VAL A 233 -3.62 -10.83 4.42
CA VAL A 233 -2.85 -10.84 5.67
C VAL A 233 -2.38 -9.41 5.94
N GLY A 234 -2.62 -8.92 7.14
CA GLY A 234 -2.08 -7.66 7.64
C GLY A 234 -0.70 -7.85 8.24
N ILE A 235 0.16 -6.87 8.05
CA ILE A 235 1.52 -6.82 8.59
C ILE A 235 1.70 -5.49 9.32
N LEU A 236 2.17 -5.55 10.57
CA LEU A 236 2.58 -4.40 11.35
C LEU A 236 4.05 -4.58 11.77
N TYR A 237 4.90 -3.67 11.34
CA TYR A 237 6.20 -3.46 11.94
C TYR A 237 6.07 -2.52 13.15
N GLY A 238 6.81 -2.77 14.22
CA GLY A 238 6.96 -1.84 15.32
C GLY A 238 8.35 -1.94 15.94
N LYS A 239 8.92 -0.81 16.37
CA LYS A 239 10.18 -0.82 17.13
C LYS A 239 10.06 -1.74 18.35
N ALA A 240 11.01 -2.64 18.56
CA ALA A 240 10.96 -3.66 19.62
C ALA A 240 10.67 -3.07 21.02
N LYS A 241 11.26 -1.91 21.34
CA LYS A 241 11.02 -1.19 22.60
C LYS A 241 9.54 -0.81 22.77
N LEU A 242 8.89 -0.38 21.69
CA LEU A 242 7.48 0.04 21.73
C LEU A 242 6.54 -1.16 21.77
N LEU A 243 6.82 -2.20 20.96
CA LEU A 243 6.04 -3.45 21.01
C LEU A 243 6.10 -4.12 22.40
N THR A 244 7.22 -3.96 23.11
CA THR A 244 7.38 -4.47 24.48
C THR A 244 6.76 -3.53 25.52
N GLY A 245 6.88 -2.20 25.34
CA GLY A 245 6.48 -1.21 26.33
C GLY A 245 4.98 -0.94 26.35
N ILE A 246 4.31 -0.93 25.21
CA ILE A 246 2.86 -0.73 25.13
C ILE A 246 2.16 -2.05 25.50
N LYS A 247 1.13 -1.97 26.35
CA LYS A 247 0.38 -3.15 26.81
C LYS A 247 -0.73 -3.48 25.82
N PRO A 248 -0.66 -4.63 25.09
CA PRO A 248 -1.71 -5.01 24.19
C PRO A 248 -2.94 -5.57 24.91
N HIS A 249 -4.11 -5.40 24.29
CA HIS A 249 -5.33 -6.09 24.70
C HIS A 249 -5.29 -7.53 24.22
N LYS A 250 -4.95 -8.47 25.09
CA LYS A 250 -4.79 -9.90 24.77
C LYS A 250 -5.46 -10.78 25.82
N VAL A 251 -5.74 -12.04 25.44
CA VAL A 251 -6.17 -13.07 26.38
C VAL A 251 -5.05 -13.43 27.36
N ARG A 252 -5.41 -13.74 28.60
CA ARG A 252 -4.45 -13.98 29.70
C ARG A 252 -3.41 -15.05 29.40
N PRO A 253 -3.74 -16.21 28.73
CA PRO A 253 -2.75 -17.24 28.45
C PRO A 253 -1.79 -16.91 27.28
N ALA A 254 -2.06 -15.88 26.47
CA ALA A 254 -1.17 -15.52 25.36
C ALA A 254 0.20 -15.07 25.88
N SER A 255 1.26 -15.37 25.11
CA SER A 255 2.65 -15.02 25.44
C SER A 255 2.82 -13.52 25.69
N ASP A 256 3.75 -13.14 26.58
CA ASP A 256 4.18 -11.75 26.77
C ASP A 256 5.36 -11.36 25.86
N ALA A 257 5.96 -12.31 25.15
CA ALA A 257 7.04 -12.04 24.22
C ALA A 257 6.51 -11.44 22.90
N ILE A 258 7.27 -10.50 22.32
CA ILE A 258 7.03 -10.03 20.95
C ILE A 258 7.41 -11.12 19.95
N PRO A 259 6.68 -11.22 18.84
CA PRO A 259 5.50 -10.46 18.45
C PRO A 259 4.19 -11.06 18.96
N TRP A 260 4.19 -12.25 19.53
CA TRP A 260 3.00 -13.06 19.90
C TRP A 260 2.03 -12.34 20.84
N ARG A 261 2.55 -11.43 21.67
CA ARG A 261 1.70 -10.61 22.56
C ARG A 261 0.70 -9.72 21.81
N TRP A 262 0.99 -9.40 20.52
CA TRP A 262 0.18 -8.56 19.66
C TRP A 262 -0.72 -9.35 18.72
N GLU A 263 -0.44 -10.63 18.54
CA GLU A 263 -1.19 -11.54 17.67
C GLU A 263 -2.32 -12.19 18.47
N THR A 264 -3.53 -11.62 18.36
CA THR A 264 -4.70 -12.11 19.09
C THR A 264 -5.39 -13.23 18.33
N GLY A 265 -5.47 -14.42 18.95
CA GLY A 265 -6.04 -15.64 18.33
C GLY A 265 -5.10 -16.32 17.33
N THR A 266 -5.56 -17.45 16.80
CA THR A 266 -4.82 -18.23 15.79
C THR A 266 -4.74 -17.43 14.49
N GLN A 267 -3.53 -17.37 13.93
CA GLN A 267 -3.27 -16.62 12.70
C GLN A 267 -3.73 -17.39 11.46
N ASN A 268 -3.85 -16.69 10.34
CA ASN A 268 -4.11 -17.27 9.02
C ASN A 268 -2.82 -17.91 8.48
N HIS A 269 -2.51 -19.17 8.91
CA HIS A 269 -1.25 -19.82 8.61
C HIS A 269 -1.08 -20.11 7.11
N GLU A 270 -2.15 -20.49 6.42
CA GLU A 270 -2.16 -20.69 4.97
C GLU A 270 -1.86 -19.37 4.23
N GLY A 271 -2.41 -18.24 4.74
CA GLY A 271 -2.09 -16.93 4.23
C GLY A 271 -0.63 -16.56 4.45
N LEU A 272 -0.01 -16.97 5.56
CA LEU A 272 1.43 -16.75 5.80
C LEU A 272 2.31 -17.53 4.81
N ALA A 273 1.91 -18.75 4.43
CA ALA A 273 2.57 -19.46 3.34
C ALA A 273 2.49 -18.69 2.02
N GLY A 274 1.31 -18.12 1.72
CA GLY A 274 1.10 -17.25 0.57
C GLY A 274 1.95 -15.97 0.61
N VAL A 275 2.13 -15.35 1.78
CA VAL A 275 3.03 -14.18 1.96
C VAL A 275 4.46 -14.53 1.59
N THR A 276 4.97 -15.67 2.05
CA THR A 276 6.31 -16.15 1.69
C THR A 276 6.46 -16.36 0.18
N ALA A 277 5.43 -16.93 -0.46
CA ALA A 277 5.43 -17.13 -1.90
C ALA A 277 5.39 -15.81 -2.69
N ALA A 278 4.67 -14.79 -2.20
CA ALA A 278 4.71 -13.45 -2.78
C ALA A 278 6.11 -12.82 -2.69
N MET A 279 6.83 -13.01 -1.56
CA MET A 279 8.23 -12.57 -1.43
C MET A 279 9.16 -13.33 -2.38
N SER A 280 8.90 -14.61 -2.62
CA SER A 280 9.64 -15.40 -3.61
C SER A 280 9.38 -14.89 -5.04
N TYR A 281 8.14 -14.48 -5.36
CA TYR A 281 7.82 -13.84 -6.63
C TYR A 281 8.57 -12.51 -6.81
N LEU A 282 8.55 -11.63 -5.81
CA LEU A 282 9.33 -10.39 -5.85
C LEU A 282 10.83 -10.66 -5.95
N GLY A 283 11.33 -11.71 -5.29
CA GLY A 283 12.72 -12.15 -5.41
C GLY A 283 13.11 -12.48 -6.86
N GLU A 284 12.25 -13.17 -7.61
CA GLU A 284 12.47 -13.45 -9.04
C GLU A 284 12.61 -12.16 -9.86
N ILE A 285 11.82 -11.14 -9.56
CA ILE A 285 11.93 -9.82 -10.22
C ILE A 285 13.32 -9.21 -9.94
N GLY A 286 13.77 -9.28 -8.68
CA GLY A 286 15.09 -8.76 -8.29
C GLY A 286 16.25 -9.47 -8.98
N GLU A 287 16.15 -10.78 -9.17
CA GLU A 287 17.16 -11.56 -9.88
C GLU A 287 17.18 -11.24 -11.39
N ARG A 288 16.01 -11.04 -12.01
CA ARG A 288 15.89 -10.77 -13.45
C ARG A 288 16.22 -9.33 -13.83
N PHE A 289 15.75 -8.37 -13.05
CA PHE A 289 15.72 -6.95 -13.41
C PHE A 289 16.45 -6.03 -12.41
N GLY A 290 16.82 -6.53 -11.23
CA GLY A 290 17.47 -5.74 -10.18
C GLY A 290 18.95 -5.42 -10.40
N GLY A 291 19.57 -6.00 -11.43
CA GLY A 291 21.01 -5.88 -11.74
C GLY A 291 21.56 -4.45 -11.70
N PRO A 292 20.88 -3.45 -12.32
CA PRO A 292 21.38 -2.07 -12.37
C PRO A 292 21.58 -1.41 -10.99
N TRP A 293 20.85 -1.85 -9.96
CA TRP A 293 20.91 -1.24 -8.61
C TRP A 293 21.58 -2.13 -7.58
N ARG A 294 22.06 -3.31 -7.98
CA ARG A 294 22.59 -4.31 -7.04
C ARG A 294 23.82 -3.84 -6.29
N GLU A 295 24.75 -3.18 -7.00
CA GLU A 295 25.98 -2.64 -6.40
C GLU A 295 25.63 -1.51 -5.41
N GLU A 296 24.81 -0.55 -5.83
CA GLU A 296 24.36 0.57 -4.97
C GLU A 296 23.76 0.09 -3.64
N TYR A 297 22.86 -0.92 -3.70
CA TYR A 297 22.25 -1.45 -2.48
C TYR A 297 23.20 -2.32 -1.65
N ALA A 298 24.14 -3.04 -2.30
CA ALA A 298 25.15 -3.80 -1.59
C ALA A 298 26.11 -2.88 -0.80
N GLU A 299 26.51 -1.75 -1.37
CA GLU A 299 27.32 -0.71 -0.69
C GLU A 299 26.59 -0.09 0.50
N LYS A 300 25.26 0.00 0.46
CA LYS A 300 24.41 0.41 1.58
C LYS A 300 24.25 -0.67 2.66
N GLY A 301 24.92 -1.82 2.52
CA GLY A 301 24.93 -2.91 3.49
C GLY A 301 23.81 -3.94 3.33
N TYR A 302 23.00 -3.88 2.27
CA TYR A 302 22.01 -4.92 2.01
C TYR A 302 22.68 -6.18 1.47
N SER A 303 22.19 -7.35 1.91
CA SER A 303 22.69 -8.65 1.47
C SER A 303 21.57 -9.71 1.41
N GLY A 304 21.84 -10.84 0.75
CA GLY A 304 20.90 -11.95 0.68
C GLY A 304 19.53 -11.54 0.12
N ARG A 305 18.45 -12.08 0.72
CA ARG A 305 17.07 -11.78 0.32
C ARG A 305 16.73 -10.29 0.41
N ARG A 306 17.25 -9.57 1.42
CA ARG A 306 17.04 -8.12 1.55
C ARG A 306 17.53 -7.36 0.32
N LEU A 307 18.75 -7.67 -0.15
CA LEU A 307 19.31 -7.06 -1.35
C LEU A 307 18.44 -7.37 -2.57
N THR A 308 18.06 -8.64 -2.75
CA THR A 308 17.23 -9.07 -3.88
C THR A 308 15.87 -8.37 -3.89
N LEU A 309 15.19 -8.28 -2.73
CA LEU A 309 13.90 -7.59 -2.63
C LEU A 309 14.02 -6.07 -2.82
N LYS A 310 15.09 -5.42 -2.30
CA LYS A 310 15.31 -3.98 -2.53
C LYS A 310 15.50 -3.66 -4.01
N THR A 311 16.31 -4.47 -4.70
CA THR A 311 16.53 -4.28 -6.14
C THR A 311 15.29 -4.63 -6.97
N ALA A 312 14.47 -5.61 -6.54
CA ALA A 312 13.18 -5.90 -7.15
C ALA A 312 12.24 -4.68 -7.08
N MET A 313 12.05 -4.14 -5.88
CA MET A 313 11.16 -3.01 -5.66
C MET A 313 11.66 -1.74 -6.36
N ARG A 314 12.97 -1.57 -6.53
CA ARG A 314 13.53 -0.49 -7.34
C ARG A 314 13.24 -0.68 -8.83
N ALA A 315 13.40 -1.89 -9.35
CA ALA A 315 13.09 -2.19 -10.75
C ALA A 315 11.59 -1.98 -11.05
N ILE A 316 10.71 -2.42 -10.16
CA ILE A 316 9.27 -2.15 -10.24
C ILE A 316 9.00 -0.64 -10.29
N LYS A 317 9.54 0.13 -9.34
CA LYS A 317 9.35 1.58 -9.27
C LYS A 317 9.74 2.27 -10.58
N GLU A 318 10.90 1.93 -11.13
CA GLU A 318 11.38 2.57 -12.37
C GLU A 318 10.52 2.21 -13.58
N TYR A 319 10.05 0.96 -13.68
CA TYR A 319 9.11 0.59 -14.74
C TYR A 319 7.76 1.30 -14.57
N GLU A 320 7.20 1.31 -13.38
CA GLU A 320 5.92 1.95 -13.10
C GLU A 320 5.95 3.47 -13.31
N LYS A 321 7.12 4.11 -13.19
CA LYS A 321 7.31 5.52 -13.58
C LYS A 321 7.06 5.72 -15.08
N THR A 322 7.49 4.78 -15.92
CA THR A 322 7.22 4.86 -17.37
C THR A 322 5.73 4.71 -17.68
N LEU A 323 5.03 3.83 -16.96
CA LEU A 323 3.58 3.69 -17.07
C LEU A 323 2.85 4.95 -16.57
N SER A 324 3.28 5.52 -15.45
CA SER A 324 2.73 6.77 -14.90
C SER A 324 2.88 7.93 -15.89
N ALA A 325 4.07 8.08 -16.47
CA ALA A 325 4.34 9.11 -17.48
C ALA A 325 3.41 8.97 -18.69
N HIS A 326 3.27 7.75 -19.20
CA HIS A 326 2.43 7.47 -20.36
C HIS A 326 0.95 7.74 -20.08
N LEU A 327 0.43 7.25 -18.94
CA LEU A 327 -0.96 7.47 -18.54
C LEU A 327 -1.27 8.96 -18.34
N LEU A 328 -0.41 9.68 -17.63
CA LEU A 328 -0.62 11.11 -17.36
C LEU A 328 -0.52 11.95 -18.64
N ALA A 329 0.44 11.65 -19.52
CA ALA A 329 0.55 12.33 -20.81
C ALA A 329 -0.72 12.15 -21.64
N GLY A 330 -1.19 10.88 -21.79
CA GLY A 330 -2.40 10.60 -22.56
C GLY A 330 -3.67 11.20 -21.96
N LEU A 331 -3.85 11.14 -20.63
CA LEU A 331 -5.01 11.77 -20.00
C LEU A 331 -4.98 13.30 -20.09
N SER A 332 -3.80 13.91 -20.11
CA SER A 332 -3.66 15.38 -20.22
C SER A 332 -4.01 15.91 -21.60
N GLU A 333 -4.06 15.09 -22.63
CA GLU A 333 -4.55 15.47 -23.97
C GLU A 333 -6.06 15.70 -24.01
N PHE A 334 -6.78 15.20 -23.00
CA PHE A 334 -8.23 15.38 -22.90
C PHE A 334 -8.55 16.64 -22.07
N GLU A 335 -8.70 17.81 -22.70
CA GLU A 335 -9.02 19.08 -22.03
C GLU A 335 -10.32 19.03 -21.19
N TRP A 336 -11.18 18.07 -21.46
CA TRP A 336 -12.44 17.85 -20.73
C TRP A 336 -12.29 16.99 -19.48
N LEU A 337 -11.13 16.33 -19.26
CA LEU A 337 -10.84 15.60 -18.01
C LEU A 337 -10.16 16.53 -16.99
N ARG A 338 -10.52 16.34 -15.73
CA ARG A 338 -9.75 16.92 -14.62
C ARG A 338 -9.01 15.81 -13.88
N ILE A 339 -7.69 15.88 -13.89
CA ILE A 339 -6.79 14.99 -13.15
C ILE A 339 -6.51 15.61 -11.79
N TYR A 340 -6.45 14.76 -10.75
CA TYR A 340 -6.16 15.14 -9.37
C TYR A 340 -4.82 14.60 -8.92
N GLY A 341 -4.07 15.38 -8.14
CA GLY A 341 -2.72 15.06 -7.68
C GLY A 341 -1.63 15.55 -8.63
N LEU A 342 -0.41 15.07 -8.41
CA LEU A 342 0.78 15.47 -9.18
C LEU A 342 0.69 15.00 -10.63
N THR A 343 0.83 15.94 -11.58
CA THR A 343 0.87 15.65 -13.02
C THR A 343 2.19 16.07 -13.67
N ASP A 344 3.07 16.77 -12.95
CA ASP A 344 4.36 17.23 -13.45
C ASP A 344 5.28 16.04 -13.75
N PRO A 345 5.73 15.85 -15.02
CA PRO A 345 6.64 14.78 -15.42
C PRO A 345 8.00 14.81 -14.69
N ALA A 346 8.44 15.98 -14.21
CA ALA A 346 9.69 16.12 -13.46
C ALA A 346 9.57 15.58 -12.01
N ARG A 347 8.35 15.34 -11.53
CA ARG A 347 8.05 14.96 -10.14
C ARG A 347 7.48 13.54 -10.01
N LEU A 348 7.70 12.67 -10.97
CA LEU A 348 7.18 11.29 -10.95
C LEU A 348 7.75 10.43 -9.80
N ASP A 349 8.88 10.82 -9.22
CA ASP A 349 9.41 10.16 -8.01
C ASP A 349 8.59 10.43 -6.74
N GLU A 350 7.76 11.49 -6.77
CA GLU A 350 6.90 11.90 -5.67
C GLU A 350 5.48 11.31 -5.78
N ARG A 351 5.30 10.29 -6.64
CA ARG A 351 4.02 9.60 -6.79
C ARG A 351 4.17 8.12 -7.09
N VAL A 352 3.14 7.35 -6.73
CA VAL A 352 2.89 5.99 -7.22
C VAL A 352 1.97 6.03 -8.46
N PRO A 353 1.86 4.96 -9.26
CA PRO A 353 1.09 4.93 -10.50
C PRO A 353 -0.43 4.85 -10.28
N THR A 354 -0.95 5.69 -9.40
CA THR A 354 -2.38 5.80 -9.06
C THR A 354 -2.88 7.19 -9.45
N VAL A 355 -3.84 7.25 -10.36
CA VAL A 355 -4.38 8.50 -10.93
C VAL A 355 -5.88 8.55 -10.69
N ALA A 356 -6.37 9.65 -10.12
CA ALA A 356 -7.79 9.95 -10.03
C ALA A 356 -8.16 11.06 -11.02
N PHE A 357 -9.32 10.91 -11.66
CA PHE A 357 -9.84 11.94 -12.57
C PHE A 357 -11.38 12.00 -12.53
N THR A 358 -11.92 13.11 -13.00
CA THR A 358 -13.37 13.29 -13.23
C THR A 358 -13.63 13.70 -14.66
N TRP A 359 -14.81 13.32 -15.13
CA TRP A 359 -15.34 13.67 -16.44
C TRP A 359 -16.65 14.46 -16.25
N PRO A 360 -16.72 15.76 -16.63
CA PRO A 360 -17.90 16.59 -16.37
C PRO A 360 -19.21 16.10 -17.00
N GLN A 361 -19.13 15.34 -18.11
CA GLN A 361 -20.31 14.84 -18.83
C GLN A 361 -20.87 13.51 -18.28
N LEU A 362 -20.07 12.76 -17.52
CA LEU A 362 -20.44 11.50 -16.92
C LEU A 362 -20.08 11.49 -15.43
N SER A 363 -20.94 10.92 -14.61
CA SER A 363 -20.58 10.67 -13.23
C SER A 363 -19.41 9.66 -13.15
N PRO A 364 -18.65 9.64 -12.04
CA PRO A 364 -17.60 8.63 -11.85
C PRO A 364 -18.11 7.19 -12.02
N ALA A 365 -19.31 6.89 -11.52
CA ALA A 365 -19.93 5.56 -11.67
C ALA A 365 -20.21 5.24 -13.14
N GLN A 366 -20.84 6.17 -13.89
CA GLN A 366 -21.12 5.97 -15.33
C GLN A 366 -19.83 5.78 -16.15
N THR A 367 -18.77 6.53 -15.81
CA THR A 367 -17.47 6.36 -16.46
C THR A 367 -16.88 4.98 -16.16
N ALA A 368 -16.97 4.49 -14.92
CA ALA A 368 -16.50 3.16 -14.55
C ALA A 368 -17.31 2.05 -15.26
N GLU A 369 -18.63 2.18 -15.35
CA GLU A 369 -19.51 1.25 -16.09
C GLU A 369 -19.16 1.20 -17.59
N LEU A 370 -18.91 2.36 -18.20
CA LEU A 370 -18.49 2.45 -19.60
C LEU A 370 -17.17 1.70 -19.86
N LEU A 371 -16.19 1.85 -18.96
CA LEU A 371 -14.91 1.17 -19.05
C LEU A 371 -15.05 -0.34 -18.78
N ALA A 372 -15.86 -0.73 -17.78
CA ALA A 372 -16.14 -2.12 -17.45
C ALA A 372 -16.79 -2.89 -18.62
N ALA A 373 -17.67 -2.24 -19.39
CA ALA A 373 -18.27 -2.82 -20.60
C ALA A 373 -17.24 -3.10 -21.72
N ARG A 374 -16.01 -2.67 -21.56
CA ARG A 374 -14.87 -2.92 -22.46
C ARG A 374 -13.77 -3.76 -21.81
N GLY A 375 -14.08 -4.43 -20.69
CA GLY A 375 -13.13 -5.26 -19.94
C GLY A 375 -12.11 -4.48 -19.12
N ILE A 376 -12.26 -3.15 -18.98
CA ILE A 376 -11.31 -2.30 -18.24
C ILE A 376 -11.81 -2.11 -16.81
N CYS A 377 -11.11 -2.74 -15.84
CA CYS A 377 -11.45 -2.70 -14.43
C CYS A 377 -10.85 -1.45 -13.77
N VAL A 378 -11.70 -0.50 -13.42
CA VAL A 378 -11.38 0.69 -12.64
C VAL A 378 -12.35 0.80 -11.47
N TRP A 379 -12.03 1.61 -10.45
CA TRP A 379 -12.94 1.92 -9.36
C TRP A 379 -13.42 3.36 -9.41
N SER A 380 -14.65 3.60 -8.97
CA SER A 380 -15.24 4.94 -8.80
C SER A 380 -15.70 5.15 -7.36
N GLY A 381 -15.61 6.37 -6.85
CA GLY A 381 -16.05 6.72 -5.50
C GLY A 381 -15.00 7.49 -4.71
N ASN A 382 -15.02 7.34 -3.37
CA ASN A 382 -14.09 8.02 -2.47
C ASN A 382 -12.90 7.14 -2.00
N TYR A 383 -12.91 5.85 -2.30
CA TYR A 383 -11.83 4.89 -1.99
C TYR A 383 -11.46 4.83 -0.51
N TYR A 384 -12.40 5.15 0.39
CA TYR A 384 -12.12 5.39 1.82
C TYR A 384 -11.11 6.51 2.10
N ALA A 385 -10.80 7.37 1.12
CA ALA A 385 -10.06 8.62 1.29
C ALA A 385 -11.05 9.79 1.48
N LEU A 386 -11.99 9.63 2.41
CA LEU A 386 -13.17 10.49 2.59
C LEU A 386 -12.76 11.96 2.76
N ARG A 387 -11.81 12.25 3.66
CA ARG A 387 -11.35 13.63 3.92
C ARG A 387 -10.75 14.30 2.68
N LEU A 388 -10.02 13.51 1.87
CA LEU A 388 -9.45 14.01 0.62
C LEU A 388 -10.55 14.35 -0.37
N MET A 389 -11.56 13.49 -0.55
CA MET A 389 -12.67 13.73 -1.47
C MET A 389 -13.54 14.90 -1.01
N GLU A 390 -13.81 15.05 0.28
CA GLU A 390 -14.46 16.24 0.85
C GLU A 390 -13.65 17.50 0.56
N ARG A 391 -12.34 17.47 0.81
CA ARG A 391 -11.44 18.62 0.63
C ARG A 391 -11.32 19.07 -0.82
N LEU A 392 -11.37 18.13 -1.76
CA LEU A 392 -11.37 18.39 -3.19
C LEU A 392 -12.75 18.74 -3.75
N GLY A 393 -13.81 18.69 -2.92
CA GLY A 393 -15.20 18.94 -3.33
C GLY A 393 -15.80 17.84 -4.18
N LEU A 394 -15.28 16.62 -4.10
CA LEU A 394 -15.67 15.49 -4.95
C LEU A 394 -16.71 14.58 -4.29
N GLU A 395 -16.77 14.54 -2.97
CA GLU A 395 -17.65 13.60 -2.23
C GLU A 395 -19.11 13.76 -2.62
N ALA A 396 -19.60 15.01 -2.69
CA ALA A 396 -20.98 15.32 -3.07
C ALA A 396 -21.32 14.95 -4.54
N HIS A 397 -20.31 14.66 -5.37
CA HIS A 397 -20.45 14.31 -6.78
C HIS A 397 -20.14 12.81 -7.07
N GLY A 398 -20.05 11.98 -6.03
CA GLY A 398 -19.77 10.55 -6.14
C GLY A 398 -18.28 10.23 -6.27
N GLY A 399 -17.39 11.11 -5.83
CA GLY A 399 -15.95 10.91 -5.83
C GLY A 399 -15.29 11.13 -7.19
N ALA A 400 -14.38 10.26 -7.57
CA ALA A 400 -13.66 10.27 -8.84
C ALA A 400 -13.56 8.87 -9.45
N VAL A 401 -13.05 8.75 -10.68
CA VAL A 401 -12.58 7.48 -11.26
C VAL A 401 -11.12 7.32 -10.92
N ARG A 402 -10.73 6.12 -10.46
CA ARG A 402 -9.34 5.80 -10.12
C ARG A 402 -8.80 4.72 -11.03
N VAL A 403 -7.67 5.00 -11.65
CA VAL A 403 -6.82 4.07 -12.40
C VAL A 403 -5.55 3.87 -11.59
N GLY A 404 -5.23 2.65 -11.25
CA GLY A 404 -3.99 2.31 -10.56
C GLY A 404 -3.28 1.15 -11.25
N LEU A 405 -2.04 1.38 -11.61
CA LEU A 405 -1.19 0.44 -12.34
C LEU A 405 -0.27 -0.31 -11.38
N THR A 406 0.24 -1.44 -11.83
CA THR A 406 1.36 -2.15 -11.23
C THR A 406 2.29 -2.67 -12.33
N HIS A 407 3.40 -3.28 -11.94
CA HIS A 407 4.43 -3.75 -12.85
C HIS A 407 3.99 -4.84 -13.86
N TYR A 408 2.84 -5.47 -13.70
CA TYR A 408 2.30 -6.40 -14.71
C TYR A 408 1.42 -5.72 -15.77
N ASN A 409 1.08 -4.43 -15.58
CA ASN A 409 0.39 -3.66 -16.62
C ASN A 409 1.33 -3.24 -17.72
N THR A 410 0.77 -2.90 -18.88
CA THR A 410 1.53 -2.56 -20.10
C THR A 410 1.12 -1.20 -20.65
N HIS A 411 1.96 -0.62 -21.51
CA HIS A 411 1.63 0.61 -22.24
C HIS A 411 0.42 0.39 -23.17
N ASP A 412 0.32 -0.77 -23.82
CA ASP A 412 -0.81 -1.12 -24.71
C ASP A 412 -2.15 -1.15 -23.96
N GLU A 413 -2.16 -1.57 -22.70
CA GLU A 413 -3.36 -1.51 -21.85
C GLU A 413 -3.77 -0.06 -21.57
N ILE A 414 -2.80 0.83 -21.37
CA ILE A 414 -3.05 2.27 -21.19
C ILE A 414 -3.59 2.87 -22.49
N ASP A 415 -3.00 2.54 -23.65
CA ASP A 415 -3.47 3.00 -24.96
C ASP A 415 -4.91 2.55 -25.22
N THR A 416 -5.26 1.34 -24.80
CA THR A 416 -6.64 0.82 -24.88
C THR A 416 -7.60 1.67 -24.01
N LEU A 417 -7.22 2.00 -22.78
CA LEU A 417 -8.01 2.89 -21.91
C LEU A 417 -8.23 4.26 -22.56
N LEU A 418 -7.16 4.88 -23.08
CA LEU A 418 -7.20 6.20 -23.70
C LEU A 418 -8.08 6.19 -24.97
N SER A 419 -7.98 5.14 -25.77
CA SER A 419 -8.83 4.96 -26.97
C SER A 419 -10.31 4.86 -26.59
N VAL A 420 -10.66 4.09 -25.56
CA VAL A 420 -12.05 3.94 -25.09
C VAL A 420 -12.60 5.26 -24.58
N LEU A 421 -11.82 6.05 -23.84
CA LEU A 421 -12.21 7.38 -23.37
C LEU A 421 -12.42 8.36 -24.55
N CYS A 422 -11.53 8.35 -25.52
CA CYS A 422 -11.65 9.16 -26.74
C CYS A 422 -12.93 8.84 -27.51
N ASP A 423 -13.19 7.56 -27.79
CA ASP A 423 -14.38 7.10 -28.51
C ASP A 423 -15.69 7.49 -27.80
N ALA A 424 -15.70 7.42 -26.49
CA ALA A 424 -16.85 7.79 -25.68
C ALA A 424 -17.12 9.30 -25.71
N CYS A 425 -16.06 10.14 -25.71
CA CYS A 425 -16.19 11.58 -25.85
C CYS A 425 -16.83 11.97 -27.20
N VAL A 426 -16.39 11.36 -28.30
CA VAL A 426 -16.94 11.64 -29.65
C VAL A 426 -18.42 11.30 -29.72
N ARG A 427 -18.87 10.22 -29.06
CA ARG A 427 -20.27 9.81 -29.03
C ARG A 427 -21.14 10.70 -28.12
N SER A 428 -20.56 11.29 -27.10
CA SER A 428 -21.24 12.14 -26.12
C SER A 428 -21.32 13.62 -26.57
N ALA A 429 -20.58 14.00 -27.62
CA ALA A 429 -20.66 15.34 -28.20
C ALA A 429 -22.06 15.56 -28.80
N PRO A 430 -22.77 16.68 -28.47
CA PRO A 430 -24.05 16.96 -29.08
C PRO A 430 -23.88 17.01 -30.60
N GLN A 431 -24.60 16.14 -31.32
CA GLN A 431 -24.67 16.24 -32.77
C GLN A 431 -25.16 17.66 -33.09
N LYS A 432 -24.28 18.47 -33.71
CA LYS A 432 -24.69 19.74 -34.22
C LYS A 432 -25.78 19.47 -35.28
N VAL A 433 -27.01 19.74 -34.91
CA VAL A 433 -28.19 19.76 -35.80
C VAL A 433 -28.10 21.00 -36.69
#